data_37a94472290e47c3da816418e1b41f9a
#
_entry.id   37a94472290e47c3da816418e1b41f9a
#
_cell.length_a   1.000
_cell.length_b   1.000
_cell.length_c   1.000
_cell.angle_alpha   90.00
_cell.angle_beta   90.00
_cell.angle_gamma   90.00
#
_symmetry.space_group_name_H-M   'P 1'
#
loop_
_entity.id
_entity.type
_entity.pdbx_description
1 polymer ?
#
loop_
_entity_poly.entity_id
_entity_poly.type
_entity_poly.pdbx_seq_one_letter_code
_entity_poly.pdbx_strand_id
1 'polypeptide(L)'
;MDARHNHPNVIMIFPDQWRGDCLSYLGNPDVETPNLDALCYEGVVFEKCYSPVPTCIAARACMITGMDPDSTGRHGYRDGVPWNYPVTLMTQFRDAGYQTINSGKTHFFPDRANLGFEVNHLYAHEMHAQKFDPDFRCDFHDYLRKETGGEVRDTVDEMSSNGWYTKVWPHAEHLHPSAWTTSMAIESIEKRDPTRPFFLNVGYHRPHPPY
;
A
#
# COMPACT_ATOMS: atom_id res chain seq x y z
N MET A 1 6.44 -27.37 -23.61
CA MET A 1 5.61 -26.58 -22.67
C MET A 1 6.50 -25.51 -22.10
N ASP A 2 6.19 -24.25 -22.32
CA ASP A 2 7.03 -23.13 -21.89
C ASP A 2 6.97 -23.02 -20.35
N ALA A 3 8.12 -23.19 -19.69
CA ALA A 3 8.23 -23.17 -18.22
C ALA A 3 7.73 -21.85 -17.59
N ARG A 4 7.55 -20.79 -18.41
CA ARG A 4 7.09 -19.48 -18.02
C ARG A 4 5.62 -19.42 -17.60
N HIS A 5 4.79 -20.42 -17.95
CA HIS A 5 3.36 -20.47 -17.59
C HIS A 5 3.06 -21.19 -16.26
N ASN A 6 4.08 -21.57 -15.51
CA ASN A 6 3.91 -22.37 -14.28
C ASN A 6 4.03 -21.55 -12.98
N HIS A 7 4.18 -20.23 -13.08
CA HIS A 7 4.28 -19.35 -11.91
C HIS A 7 2.95 -18.61 -11.68
N PRO A 8 2.37 -18.70 -10.47
CA PRO A 8 1.12 -17.99 -10.16
C PRO A 8 1.33 -16.47 -10.13
N ASN A 9 0.29 -15.71 -10.49
CA ASN A 9 0.26 -14.29 -10.16
C ASN A 9 0.14 -14.11 -8.64
N VAL A 10 0.77 -13.07 -8.12
CA VAL A 10 0.78 -12.77 -6.68
C VAL A 10 0.22 -11.38 -6.45
N ILE A 11 -0.79 -11.27 -5.60
CA ILE A 11 -1.35 -9.99 -5.16
C ILE A 11 -1.15 -9.90 -3.65
N MET A 12 -0.50 -8.84 -3.20
CA MET A 12 -0.33 -8.51 -1.81
C MET A 12 -1.22 -7.31 -1.47
N ILE A 13 -2.29 -7.53 -0.73
CA ILE A 13 -3.19 -6.46 -0.28
C ILE A 13 -2.76 -6.06 1.12
N PHE A 14 -2.33 -4.82 1.28
CA PHE A 14 -1.73 -4.31 2.51
C PHE A 14 -2.39 -3.00 2.97
N PRO A 15 -3.49 -3.07 3.75
CA PRO A 15 -4.08 -1.89 4.39
C PRO A 15 -3.21 -1.42 5.56
N ASP A 16 -3.00 -0.10 5.64
CA ASP A 16 -2.17 0.50 6.69
C ASP A 16 -2.94 0.61 8.00
N GLN A 17 -2.34 0.14 9.09
CA GLN A 17 -2.88 0.21 10.45
C GLN A 17 -4.20 -0.57 10.66
N TRP A 18 -4.45 -1.59 9.86
CA TRP A 18 -5.60 -2.48 10.09
C TRP A 18 -5.35 -3.35 11.32
N ARG A 19 -6.29 -3.32 12.25
CA ARG A 19 -6.25 -4.18 13.44
C ARG A 19 -6.61 -5.62 13.07
N GLY A 20 -5.86 -6.58 13.62
CA GLY A 20 -6.09 -8.00 13.33
C GLY A 20 -7.44 -8.54 13.78
N ASP A 21 -8.11 -7.87 14.74
CA ASP A 21 -9.45 -8.22 15.24
C ASP A 21 -10.59 -7.55 14.45
N CYS A 22 -10.29 -6.75 13.41
CA CYS A 22 -11.30 -6.08 12.58
C CYS A 22 -11.67 -6.91 11.34
N LEU A 23 -12.06 -8.17 11.56
CA LEU A 23 -12.60 -9.08 10.55
C LEU A 23 -13.87 -9.75 11.08
N SER A 24 -14.97 -9.72 10.32
CA SER A 24 -16.20 -10.42 10.70
C SER A 24 -16.01 -11.93 10.80
N TYR A 25 -15.13 -12.51 9.97
CA TYR A 25 -14.73 -13.92 10.08
C TYR A 25 -14.19 -14.30 11.47
N LEU A 26 -13.47 -13.39 12.14
CA LEU A 26 -12.93 -13.61 13.50
C LEU A 26 -13.92 -13.23 14.61
N GLY A 27 -15.18 -12.94 14.27
CA GLY A 27 -16.25 -12.65 15.22
C GLY A 27 -16.31 -11.18 15.67
N ASN A 28 -15.69 -10.25 14.96
CA ASN A 28 -15.87 -8.82 15.25
C ASN A 28 -17.33 -8.42 15.01
N PRO A 29 -18.04 -7.86 16.01
CA PRO A 29 -19.46 -7.54 15.86
C PRO A 29 -19.73 -6.19 15.16
N ASP A 30 -18.71 -5.33 15.03
CA ASP A 30 -18.88 -3.95 14.61
C ASP A 30 -18.49 -3.72 13.14
N VAL A 31 -17.83 -4.70 12.49
CA VAL A 31 -17.40 -4.61 11.10
C VAL A 31 -17.95 -5.76 10.29
N GLU A 32 -18.28 -5.46 9.04
CA GLU A 32 -18.68 -6.46 8.03
C GLU A 32 -17.63 -6.52 6.93
N THR A 33 -16.99 -7.68 6.75
CA THR A 33 -15.93 -7.90 5.76
C THR A 33 -16.24 -9.08 4.84
N PRO A 34 -17.39 -9.09 4.15
CA PRO A 34 -17.90 -10.29 3.47
C PRO A 34 -16.97 -10.84 2.39
N ASN A 35 -16.26 -9.96 1.67
CA ASN A 35 -15.31 -10.39 0.64
C ASN A 35 -14.02 -10.97 1.23
N LEU A 36 -13.55 -10.45 2.36
CA LEU A 36 -12.41 -11.02 3.08
C LEU A 36 -12.80 -12.32 3.77
N ASP A 37 -14.01 -12.40 4.30
CA ASP A 37 -14.55 -13.63 4.89
C ASP A 37 -14.62 -14.75 3.85
N ALA A 38 -15.06 -14.46 2.62
CA ALA A 38 -15.03 -15.42 1.52
C ALA A 38 -13.60 -15.93 1.25
N LEU A 39 -12.61 -15.05 1.22
CA LEU A 39 -11.20 -15.44 1.08
C LEU A 39 -10.72 -16.27 2.28
N CYS A 40 -11.17 -15.96 3.48
CA CYS A 40 -10.85 -16.74 4.68
C CYS A 40 -11.40 -18.18 4.60
N TYR A 41 -12.62 -18.36 4.06
CA TYR A 41 -13.23 -19.68 3.87
C TYR A 41 -12.56 -20.50 2.76
N GLU A 42 -12.01 -19.85 1.75
CA GLU A 42 -11.38 -20.52 0.60
C GLU A 42 -9.86 -20.69 0.77
N GLY A 43 -9.25 -19.96 1.70
CA GLY A 43 -7.80 -19.87 1.88
C GLY A 43 -7.30 -20.36 3.22
N VAL A 44 -6.21 -19.77 3.67
CA VAL A 44 -5.57 -20.05 4.97
C VAL A 44 -5.57 -18.78 5.80
N VAL A 45 -6.07 -18.87 7.03
CA VAL A 45 -6.11 -17.75 7.99
C VAL A 45 -5.04 -17.92 9.05
N PHE A 46 -4.18 -16.92 9.18
CA PHE A 46 -3.16 -16.86 10.24
C PHE A 46 -3.69 -16.01 11.39
N GLU A 47 -4.37 -16.61 12.36
CA GLU A 47 -4.97 -15.90 13.49
C GLU A 47 -3.95 -15.20 14.39
N LYS A 48 -2.70 -15.66 14.38
CA LYS A 48 -1.59 -15.15 15.19
C LYS A 48 -0.44 -14.68 14.30
N CYS A 49 -0.72 -13.71 13.44
CA CYS A 49 0.28 -13.06 12.60
C CYS A 49 0.66 -11.69 13.21
N TYR A 50 1.92 -11.52 13.57
CA TYR A 50 2.41 -10.33 14.27
C TYR A 50 3.38 -9.54 13.40
N SER A 51 3.25 -8.21 13.41
CA SER A 51 4.30 -7.33 12.89
C SER A 51 5.46 -7.27 13.89
N PRO A 52 6.71 -7.41 13.44
CA PRO A 52 7.87 -7.30 14.33
C PRO A 52 8.04 -5.91 14.92
N VAL A 53 7.56 -4.87 14.23
CA VAL A 53 7.54 -3.48 14.70
C VAL A 53 6.22 -2.82 14.29
N PRO A 54 5.38 -2.39 15.22
CA PRO A 54 4.04 -1.86 14.91
C PRO A 54 4.08 -0.37 14.48
N THR A 55 4.99 -0.02 13.59
CA THR A 55 5.06 1.31 12.96
C THR A 55 5.27 1.16 11.45
N CYS A 56 4.61 2.00 10.66
CA CYS A 56 4.52 1.84 9.20
C CYS A 56 5.88 1.73 8.50
N ILE A 57 6.86 2.60 8.79
CA ILE A 57 8.18 2.58 8.13
C ILE A 57 8.94 1.30 8.47
N ALA A 58 9.04 0.97 9.76
CA ALA A 58 9.82 -0.18 10.21
C ALA A 58 9.16 -1.52 9.81
N ALA A 59 7.83 -1.64 9.97
CA ALA A 59 7.08 -2.80 9.53
C ALA A 59 7.24 -3.06 8.03
N ARG A 60 7.14 -2.00 7.21
CA ARG A 60 7.31 -2.11 5.74
C ARG A 60 8.75 -2.49 5.38
N ALA A 61 9.76 -1.98 6.09
CA ALA A 61 11.14 -2.39 5.86
C ALA A 61 11.34 -3.88 6.11
N CYS A 62 10.84 -4.41 7.24
CA CYS A 62 10.89 -5.84 7.52
C CYS A 62 10.12 -6.65 6.47
N MET A 63 8.94 -6.20 6.07
CA MET A 63 8.10 -6.87 5.08
C MET A 63 8.78 -6.99 3.72
N ILE A 64 9.37 -5.91 3.19
CA ILE A 64 9.95 -5.93 1.84
C ILE A 64 11.35 -6.55 1.78
N THR A 65 12.05 -6.63 2.92
CA THR A 65 13.40 -7.22 2.97
C THR A 65 13.42 -8.64 3.50
N GLY A 66 12.36 -9.06 4.22
CA GLY A 66 12.34 -10.32 4.97
C GLY A 66 13.28 -10.32 6.17
N MET A 67 13.84 -9.16 6.55
CA MET A 67 14.78 -9.02 7.66
C MET A 67 14.07 -8.53 8.93
N ASP A 68 14.65 -8.82 10.08
CA ASP A 68 14.21 -8.31 11.37
C ASP A 68 14.58 -6.81 11.55
N PRO A 69 14.06 -6.15 12.61
CA PRO A 69 14.32 -4.73 12.86
C PRO A 69 15.80 -4.40 13.07
N ASP A 70 16.56 -5.29 13.74
CA ASP A 70 17.99 -5.07 13.99
C ASP A 70 18.78 -5.09 12.68
N SER A 71 18.46 -6.03 11.80
CA SER A 71 19.09 -6.16 10.47
C SER A 71 18.71 -5.03 9.52
N THR A 72 17.46 -4.53 9.58
CA THR A 72 17.04 -3.37 8.78
C THR A 72 17.53 -2.04 9.35
N GLY A 73 17.92 -2.00 10.61
CA GLY A 73 18.28 -0.77 11.35
C GLY A 73 17.08 0.13 11.64
N ARG A 74 15.83 -0.42 11.55
CA ARG A 74 14.60 0.36 11.74
C ARG A 74 13.77 -0.20 12.89
N HIS A 75 13.92 0.42 14.06
CA HIS A 75 13.24 0.01 15.30
C HIS A 75 11.95 0.81 15.57
N GLY A 76 11.66 1.83 14.78
CA GLY A 76 10.50 2.70 14.95
C GLY A 76 10.31 3.65 13.80
N TYR A 77 9.45 4.65 14.02
CA TYR A 77 9.15 5.68 13.04
C TYR A 77 10.32 6.67 12.90
N ARG A 78 10.89 6.75 11.71
CA ARG A 78 11.92 7.72 11.36
C ARG A 78 11.86 8.04 9.87
N ASP A 79 11.41 9.24 9.55
CA ASP A 79 11.40 9.76 8.19
C ASP A 79 12.76 10.24 7.71
N GLY A 80 12.88 10.49 6.40
CA GLY A 80 14.05 11.08 5.78
C GLY A 80 15.28 10.17 5.75
N VAL A 81 15.15 8.91 6.11
CA VAL A 81 16.25 7.94 6.04
C VAL A 81 16.15 7.12 4.75
N PRO A 82 17.14 7.23 3.84
CA PRO A 82 17.12 6.50 2.57
C PRO A 82 16.94 4.99 2.73
N TRP A 83 16.19 4.40 1.81
CA TRP A 83 15.94 2.97 1.74
C TRP A 83 16.96 2.30 0.82
N ASN A 84 18.14 2.04 1.35
CA ASN A 84 19.27 1.48 0.62
C ASN A 84 19.36 -0.03 0.84
N TYR A 85 18.28 -0.76 0.52
CA TYR A 85 18.27 -2.21 0.62
C TYR A 85 18.62 -2.82 -0.75
N PRO A 86 19.73 -3.59 -0.87
CA PRO A 86 20.17 -4.15 -2.13
C PRO A 86 19.26 -5.27 -2.65
N VAL A 87 18.54 -5.92 -1.72
CA VAL A 87 17.60 -7.00 -2.01
C VAL A 87 16.26 -6.66 -1.38
N THR A 88 15.20 -6.69 -2.19
CA THR A 88 13.83 -6.49 -1.74
C THR A 88 12.92 -7.56 -2.34
N LEU A 89 11.75 -7.75 -1.75
CA LEU A 89 10.73 -8.65 -2.28
C LEU A 89 10.47 -8.36 -3.78
N MET A 90 10.35 -7.08 -4.14
CA MET A 90 10.09 -6.66 -5.50
C MET A 90 11.25 -6.97 -6.45
N THR A 91 12.51 -6.78 -6.01
CA THR A 91 13.66 -7.16 -6.84
C THR A 91 13.72 -8.66 -7.05
N GLN A 92 13.36 -9.47 -6.04
CA GLN A 92 13.34 -10.93 -6.18
C GLN A 92 12.25 -11.39 -7.17
N PHE A 93 11.05 -10.82 -7.11
CA PHE A 93 10.02 -11.12 -8.09
C PHE A 93 10.40 -10.68 -9.49
N ARG A 94 10.94 -9.49 -9.67
CA ARG A 94 11.42 -8.98 -10.96
C ARG A 94 12.50 -9.88 -11.55
N ASP A 95 13.49 -10.26 -10.75
CA ASP A 95 14.62 -11.09 -11.18
C ASP A 95 14.17 -12.54 -11.48
N ALA A 96 13.04 -12.97 -10.91
CA ALA A 96 12.35 -14.20 -11.26
C ALA A 96 11.45 -14.09 -12.51
N GLY A 97 11.43 -12.92 -13.20
CA GLY A 97 10.70 -12.71 -14.44
C GLY A 97 9.28 -12.18 -14.27
N TYR A 98 8.86 -11.81 -13.06
CA TYR A 98 7.56 -11.20 -12.83
C TYR A 98 7.54 -9.72 -13.28
N GLN A 99 6.41 -9.26 -13.74
CA GLN A 99 6.11 -7.83 -13.80
C GLN A 99 5.77 -7.36 -12.38
N THR A 100 6.48 -6.35 -11.88
CA THR A 100 6.33 -5.87 -10.50
C THR A 100 5.61 -4.52 -10.48
N ILE A 101 4.48 -4.47 -9.79
CA ILE A 101 3.55 -3.34 -9.82
C ILE A 101 3.22 -2.90 -8.39
N ASN A 102 3.19 -1.57 -8.19
CA ASN A 102 2.63 -0.96 -6.99
C ASN A 102 1.40 -0.13 -7.33
N SER A 103 0.37 -0.25 -6.52
CA SER A 103 -0.75 0.66 -6.46
C SER A 103 -0.97 1.12 -5.02
N GLY A 104 -0.81 2.42 -4.77
CA GLY A 104 -1.04 3.02 -3.47
C GLY A 104 0.22 3.28 -2.65
N LYS A 105 0.11 3.18 -1.32
CA LYS A 105 1.12 3.59 -0.34
C LYS A 105 2.31 2.63 -0.27
N THR A 106 3.51 3.16 -0.44
CA THR A 106 4.78 2.45 -0.18
C THR A 106 5.45 2.91 1.11
N HIS A 107 5.46 4.20 1.40
CA HIS A 107 6.14 4.87 2.51
C HIS A 107 7.66 4.70 2.45
N PHE A 108 8.22 4.63 1.25
CA PHE A 108 9.67 4.60 1.03
C PHE A 108 10.27 6.00 1.17
N PHE A 109 11.58 6.08 1.27
CA PHE A 109 12.30 7.33 1.16
C PHE A 109 13.59 7.15 0.31
N PRO A 110 13.83 7.97 -0.72
CA PRO A 110 12.91 9.00 -1.22
C PRO A 110 11.56 8.42 -1.65
N ASP A 111 10.48 9.22 -1.56
CA ASP A 111 9.10 8.73 -1.79
C ASP A 111 8.89 8.08 -3.16
N ARG A 112 9.62 8.56 -4.20
CA ARG A 112 9.62 7.99 -5.56
C ARG A 112 10.59 6.82 -5.75
N ALA A 113 11.24 6.31 -4.69
CA ALA A 113 12.07 5.12 -4.81
C ALA A 113 11.23 3.90 -5.22
N ASN A 114 11.62 3.24 -6.31
CA ASN A 114 10.87 2.10 -6.83
C ASN A 114 11.24 0.77 -6.15
N LEU A 115 12.46 0.63 -5.67
CA LEU A 115 12.99 -0.56 -4.96
C LEU A 115 12.67 -1.90 -5.66
N GLY A 116 12.55 -1.86 -6.99
CA GLY A 116 12.26 -3.03 -7.81
C GLY A 116 10.88 -3.07 -8.46
N PHE A 117 9.98 -2.12 -8.17
CA PHE A 117 8.75 -1.96 -8.95
C PHE A 117 9.04 -1.42 -10.35
N GLU A 118 8.45 -2.04 -11.37
CA GLU A 118 8.50 -1.57 -12.77
C GLU A 118 7.41 -0.54 -13.04
N VAL A 119 6.25 -0.68 -12.36
CA VAL A 119 5.13 0.26 -12.43
C VAL A 119 4.82 0.71 -11.01
N ASN A 120 4.66 2.02 -10.80
CA ASN A 120 4.40 2.57 -9.48
C ASN A 120 3.34 3.69 -9.54
N HIS A 121 2.10 3.35 -9.21
CA HIS A 121 1.02 4.30 -8.98
C HIS A 121 1.05 4.72 -7.51
N LEU A 122 1.73 5.82 -7.22
CA LEU A 122 2.08 6.20 -5.86
C LEU A 122 0.98 7.02 -5.17
N TYR A 123 0.56 6.55 -4.00
CA TYR A 123 -0.07 7.38 -2.97
C TYR A 123 0.97 7.71 -1.90
N ALA A 124 1.14 8.98 -1.59
CA ALA A 124 1.94 9.46 -0.46
C ALA A 124 1.32 10.73 0.14
N HIS A 125 1.61 11.02 1.40
CA HIS A 125 1.25 12.30 2.00
C HIS A 125 2.11 13.42 1.44
N GLU A 126 1.62 14.09 0.41
CA GLU A 126 2.37 15.08 -0.36
C GLU A 126 2.95 16.19 0.52
N MET A 127 2.14 16.78 1.41
CA MET A 127 2.63 17.82 2.34
C MET A 127 3.73 17.32 3.28
N HIS A 128 3.76 16.04 3.60
CA HIS A 128 4.79 15.45 4.43
C HIS A 128 6.08 15.23 3.62
N ALA A 129 5.97 14.67 2.43
CA ALA A 129 7.10 14.46 1.51
C ALA A 129 7.76 15.79 1.09
N GLN A 130 6.96 16.87 0.92
CA GLN A 130 7.44 18.20 0.58
C GLN A 130 8.33 18.86 1.65
N LYS A 131 8.39 18.32 2.86
CA LYS A 131 9.40 18.74 3.86
C LYS A 131 10.82 18.37 3.46
N PHE A 132 10.98 17.34 2.64
CA PHE A 132 12.25 16.81 2.16
C PHE A 132 12.53 17.15 0.70
N ASP A 133 11.48 17.20 -0.10
CA ASP A 133 11.49 17.55 -1.53
C ASP A 133 10.30 18.49 -1.82
N PRO A 134 10.53 19.82 -1.83
CA PRO A 134 9.46 20.82 -2.03
C PRO A 134 8.71 20.65 -3.36
N ASP A 135 9.33 20.05 -4.37
CA ASP A 135 8.75 19.82 -5.68
C ASP A 135 8.07 18.46 -5.81
N PHE A 136 8.05 17.67 -4.73
CA PHE A 136 7.43 16.34 -4.72
C PHE A 136 5.97 16.39 -5.14
N ARG A 137 5.60 15.48 -6.05
CA ARG A 137 4.23 15.22 -6.50
C ARG A 137 3.90 13.75 -6.33
N CYS A 138 2.66 13.49 -5.94
CA CYS A 138 2.10 12.17 -5.74
C CYS A 138 1.04 11.90 -6.82
N ASP A 139 1.01 10.72 -7.42
CA ASP A 139 0.12 10.39 -8.54
C ASP A 139 -1.36 10.53 -8.15
N PHE A 140 -1.72 10.15 -6.93
CA PHE A 140 -3.07 10.34 -6.42
C PHE A 140 -3.46 11.83 -6.31
N HIS A 141 -2.58 12.68 -5.81
CA HIS A 141 -2.89 14.11 -5.71
C HIS A 141 -2.90 14.81 -7.06
N ASP A 142 -2.08 14.34 -8.02
CA ASP A 142 -2.18 14.81 -9.42
C ASP A 142 -3.52 14.40 -10.03
N TYR A 143 -3.99 13.17 -9.76
CA TYR A 143 -5.33 12.74 -10.15
C TYR A 143 -6.41 13.64 -9.54
N LEU A 144 -6.38 13.90 -8.22
CA LEU A 144 -7.35 14.79 -7.57
C LEU A 144 -7.35 16.19 -8.18
N ARG A 145 -6.18 16.77 -8.39
CA ARG A 145 -6.06 18.10 -9.01
C ARG A 145 -6.66 18.14 -10.41
N LYS A 146 -6.44 17.09 -11.19
CA LYS A 146 -7.00 16.97 -12.55
C LYS A 146 -8.52 16.85 -12.53
N GLU A 147 -9.07 15.98 -11.67
CA GLU A 147 -10.51 15.71 -11.62
C GLU A 147 -11.33 16.84 -11.01
N THR A 148 -10.74 17.63 -10.09
CA THR A 148 -11.47 18.62 -9.31
C THR A 148 -10.98 20.05 -9.47
N GLY A 149 -10.02 20.32 -10.34
CA GLY A 149 -9.40 21.64 -10.45
C GLY A 149 -8.64 22.07 -9.18
N GLY A 150 -8.35 21.12 -8.27
CA GLY A 150 -7.66 21.40 -7.01
C GLY A 150 -8.58 21.73 -5.83
N GLU A 151 -9.89 21.61 -6.00
CA GLU A 151 -10.88 21.92 -4.95
C GLU A 151 -10.93 20.84 -3.86
N VAL A 152 -10.64 19.58 -4.20
CA VAL A 152 -10.69 18.44 -3.26
C VAL A 152 -9.29 18.10 -2.76
N ARG A 153 -9.19 17.85 -1.45
CA ARG A 153 -8.01 17.32 -0.78
C ARG A 153 -8.30 15.94 -0.20
N ASP A 154 -7.27 15.13 0.01
CA ASP A 154 -7.40 13.78 0.60
C ASP A 154 -7.64 13.79 2.11
N THR A 155 -7.47 14.93 2.74
CA THR A 155 -7.79 15.18 4.15
C THR A 155 -9.02 16.07 4.26
N VAL A 156 -9.99 15.62 5.00
CA VAL A 156 -11.13 16.47 5.37
C VAL A 156 -10.62 17.58 6.30
N ASP A 157 -11.03 18.80 6.06
CA ASP A 157 -10.55 20.00 6.76
C ASP A 157 -10.47 19.80 8.29
N GLU A 158 -9.39 20.29 8.89
CA GLU A 158 -9.09 20.29 10.32
C GLU A 158 -8.76 18.92 10.93
N MET A 159 -8.70 17.83 10.16
CA MET A 159 -8.36 16.52 10.69
C MET A 159 -6.84 16.28 10.68
N SER A 160 -6.26 16.03 11.85
CA SER A 160 -4.88 15.58 11.96
C SER A 160 -4.70 14.19 11.35
N SER A 161 -3.61 13.98 10.62
CA SER A 161 -3.25 12.67 10.04
C SER A 161 -3.07 11.53 11.05
N ASN A 162 -3.04 11.84 12.36
CA ASN A 162 -2.98 10.88 13.47
C ASN A 162 -4.12 11.10 14.49
N GLY A 163 -5.12 11.88 14.12
CA GLY A 163 -6.27 12.16 14.98
C GLY A 163 -7.31 11.05 14.94
N TRP A 164 -8.01 10.85 16.06
CA TRP A 164 -9.09 9.86 16.21
C TRP A 164 -10.43 10.39 15.68
N TYR A 165 -10.38 11.26 14.70
CA TYR A 165 -11.57 11.87 14.11
C TYR A 165 -12.13 10.95 13.03
N THR A 166 -13.45 10.84 13.03
CA THR A 166 -14.22 10.11 12.03
C THR A 166 -15.19 11.06 11.36
N LYS A 167 -15.18 11.10 10.05
CA LYS A 167 -16.15 11.85 9.23
C LYS A 167 -16.57 11.02 8.04
N VAL A 168 -17.80 11.20 7.61
CA VAL A 168 -18.25 10.69 6.32
C VAL A 168 -17.49 11.41 5.22
N TRP A 169 -16.98 10.66 4.25
CA TRP A 169 -16.32 11.22 3.08
C TRP A 169 -17.29 12.11 2.31
N PRO A 170 -17.03 13.43 2.17
CA PRO A 170 -18.01 14.38 1.64
C PRO A 170 -18.03 14.46 0.11
N HIS A 171 -17.14 13.77 -0.58
CA HIS A 171 -16.97 13.83 -2.02
C HIS A 171 -17.39 12.52 -2.70
N ALA A 172 -17.39 12.51 -4.03
CA ALA A 172 -17.66 11.29 -4.79
C ALA A 172 -16.66 10.17 -4.44
N GLU A 173 -17.12 8.93 -4.40
CA GLU A 173 -16.34 7.77 -3.95
C GLU A 173 -15.03 7.59 -4.74
N HIS A 174 -15.06 7.82 -6.06
CA HIS A 174 -13.87 7.66 -6.91
C HIS A 174 -12.72 8.63 -6.55
N LEU A 175 -13.03 9.73 -5.85
CA LEU A 175 -12.03 10.66 -5.33
C LEU A 175 -11.41 10.22 -4.00
N HIS A 176 -11.93 9.14 -3.39
CA HIS A 176 -11.37 8.60 -2.16
C HIS A 176 -10.06 7.83 -2.46
N PRO A 177 -9.00 7.98 -1.64
CA PRO A 177 -7.71 7.33 -1.90
C PRO A 177 -7.80 5.80 -2.03
N SER A 178 -8.68 5.14 -1.28
CA SER A 178 -8.87 3.68 -1.40
C SER A 178 -9.51 3.29 -2.72
N ALA A 179 -10.51 4.05 -3.20
CA ALA A 179 -11.14 3.80 -4.49
C ALA A 179 -10.16 4.01 -5.65
N TRP A 180 -9.37 5.09 -5.60
CA TRP A 180 -8.31 5.34 -6.58
C TRP A 180 -7.26 4.22 -6.58
N THR A 181 -6.76 3.81 -5.41
CA THR A 181 -5.81 2.71 -5.28
C THR A 181 -6.37 1.43 -5.91
N THR A 182 -7.64 1.10 -5.65
CA THR A 182 -8.30 -0.06 -6.26
C THR A 182 -8.40 0.08 -7.77
N SER A 183 -8.78 1.25 -8.28
CA SER A 183 -8.90 1.50 -9.72
C SER A 183 -7.56 1.34 -10.44
N MET A 184 -6.48 1.87 -9.86
CA MET A 184 -5.13 1.72 -10.43
C MET A 184 -4.64 0.26 -10.39
N ALA A 185 -5.00 -0.49 -9.34
CA ALA A 185 -4.68 -1.92 -9.26
C ALA A 185 -5.41 -2.72 -10.36
N ILE A 186 -6.71 -2.48 -10.55
CA ILE A 186 -7.51 -3.12 -11.60
C ILE A 186 -6.97 -2.76 -12.99
N GLU A 187 -6.74 -1.47 -13.25
CA GLU A 187 -6.19 -1.00 -14.51
C GLU A 187 -4.82 -1.65 -14.81
N SER A 188 -3.98 -1.78 -13.78
CA SER A 188 -2.68 -2.45 -13.91
C SER A 188 -2.81 -3.92 -14.28
N ILE A 189 -3.79 -4.63 -13.71
CA ILE A 189 -4.09 -6.02 -14.06
C ILE A 189 -4.58 -6.13 -15.51
N GLU A 190 -5.44 -5.22 -15.94
CA GLU A 190 -6.00 -5.20 -17.31
C GLU A 190 -4.93 -4.90 -18.37
N LYS A 191 -4.02 -3.96 -18.06
CA LYS A 191 -2.95 -3.49 -18.96
C LYS A 191 -1.62 -4.23 -18.81
N ARG A 192 -1.54 -5.25 -17.95
CA ARG A 192 -0.30 -5.98 -17.68
C ARG A 192 0.26 -6.64 -18.94
N ASP A 193 1.53 -6.95 -18.89
CA ASP A 193 2.16 -7.83 -19.88
C ASP A 193 1.60 -9.27 -19.72
N PRO A 194 0.81 -9.78 -20.67
CA PRO A 194 0.20 -11.10 -20.55
C PRO A 194 1.21 -12.26 -20.71
N THR A 195 2.44 -11.95 -21.11
CA THR A 195 3.50 -12.96 -21.33
C THR A 195 4.29 -13.30 -20.07
N ARG A 196 4.06 -12.55 -18.98
CA ARG A 196 4.74 -12.73 -17.68
C ARG A 196 3.73 -12.86 -16.54
N PRO A 197 4.05 -13.62 -15.47
CA PRO A 197 3.33 -13.50 -14.22
C PRO A 197 3.55 -12.11 -13.63
N PHE A 198 2.67 -11.66 -12.74
CA PHE A 198 2.84 -10.39 -12.04
C PHE A 198 2.87 -10.54 -10.52
N PHE A 199 3.60 -9.64 -9.89
CA PHE A 199 3.52 -9.33 -8.48
C PHE A 199 2.91 -7.93 -8.33
N LEU A 200 1.76 -7.82 -7.69
CA LEU A 200 1.05 -6.57 -7.46
C LEU A 200 0.96 -6.29 -5.95
N ASN A 201 1.55 -5.18 -5.53
CA ASN A 201 1.31 -4.61 -4.21
C ASN A 201 0.14 -3.62 -4.27
N VAL A 202 -0.90 -3.85 -3.48
CA VAL A 202 -2.03 -2.92 -3.29
C VAL A 202 -1.93 -2.34 -1.89
N GLY A 203 -1.31 -1.18 -1.79
CA GLY A 203 -1.02 -0.51 -0.53
C GLY A 203 -2.10 0.50 -0.15
N TYR A 204 -3.12 0.09 0.59
CA TYR A 204 -4.13 1.03 1.06
C TYR A 204 -3.59 1.92 2.18
N HIS A 205 -3.89 3.22 2.09
CA HIS A 205 -3.61 4.13 3.21
C HIS A 205 -4.59 3.91 4.36
N ARG A 206 -5.85 3.64 4.07
CA ARG A 206 -6.88 3.38 5.09
C ARG A 206 -6.82 1.91 5.55
N PRO A 207 -7.21 1.64 6.83
CA PRO A 207 -7.82 2.50 7.86
C PRO A 207 -6.85 3.32 8.73
N HIS A 208 -5.67 3.71 8.25
CA HIS A 208 -4.84 4.69 8.96
C HIS A 208 -5.64 6.00 9.17
N PRO A 209 -5.62 6.63 10.37
CA PRO A 209 -6.35 7.87 10.63
C PRO A 209 -6.02 9.00 9.63
N PRO A 210 -6.94 9.96 9.47
CA PRO A 210 -8.28 10.06 10.04
C PRO A 210 -9.26 9.09 9.37
N TYR A 211 -10.30 8.69 10.09
CA TYR A 211 -11.29 7.71 9.62
C TYR A 211 -12.48 8.36 8.92
#